data_1c72856885bef713a3eb1eab1d3369ff
#
_entry.id   1c72856885bef713a3eb1eab1d3369ff
#
_cell.length_a   1.000
_cell.length_b   1.000
_cell.length_c   1.000
_cell.angle_alpha   90.00
_cell.angle_beta   90.00
_cell.angle_gamma   90.00
#
_symmetry.space_group_name_H-M   'P 1'
#
loop_
_entity.id
_entity.type
_entity.pdbx_description
1 polymer ?
#
loop_
_entity_poly.entity_id
_entity_poly.type
_entity_poly.pdbx_seq_one_letter_code
_entity_poly.pdbx_strand_id
1 'polypeptide(L)'
;MARSSSSRDISFDTDFGSAHIRWDGPRATLFLGDVESSAVDTSDPTYLEFEYMQHMDAVVSSLWGAQDRFRALHVGGAACALACAWSSSHSQSRHVAVEVDRLLAEQVREHFPIPKAPQVKIRVGDGRAVLDGTREGSFDVIVRDAFASGVTPDHLRTVECVQRARATLTARGLYLVNCAHGGAANARQDVAALREVFPFVASIQDPKVGRGGRRGNVVALACADGVVDVDEIDRALRTLALPARITRPRDLERWVAGTPALRDAQVGYPQADE
;
A
#
# COMPACT_ATOMS: atom_id res chain seq x y z
N MET A 1 -3.65 7.36 -41.59
CA MET A 1 -3.20 8.59 -40.90
C MET A 1 -3.17 8.29 -39.42
N ALA A 2 -2.01 7.97 -38.86
CA ALA A 2 -1.83 7.78 -37.44
C ALA A 2 -1.97 9.14 -36.74
N ARG A 3 -2.97 9.26 -35.84
CA ARG A 3 -3.08 10.43 -34.97
C ARG A 3 -1.88 10.36 -34.01
N SER A 4 -0.97 11.32 -34.14
CA SER A 4 0.04 11.64 -33.16
C SER A 4 -0.69 11.89 -31.82
N SER A 5 -0.63 10.95 -30.89
CA SER A 5 -1.00 11.23 -29.50
C SER A 5 0.07 12.18 -28.98
N SER A 6 -0.27 13.46 -28.85
CA SER A 6 0.58 14.39 -28.11
C SER A 6 0.63 13.89 -26.66
N SER A 7 1.76 13.35 -26.24
CA SER A 7 2.01 13.10 -24.82
C SER A 7 1.90 14.44 -24.10
N ARG A 8 0.96 14.56 -23.20
CA ARG A 8 0.78 15.76 -22.38
C ARG A 8 1.56 15.55 -21.09
N ASP A 9 2.85 15.86 -21.12
CA ASP A 9 3.69 15.76 -19.94
C ASP A 9 3.52 17.02 -19.08
N ILE A 10 3.30 16.85 -17.79
CA ILE A 10 3.15 17.93 -16.80
C ILE A 10 4.25 17.73 -15.77
N SER A 11 5.09 18.74 -15.55
CA SER A 11 6.13 18.71 -14.53
C SER A 11 5.85 19.76 -13.47
N PHE A 12 6.14 19.43 -12.21
CA PHE A 12 5.94 20.30 -11.05
C PHE A 12 6.93 19.98 -9.94
N ASP A 13 7.12 20.92 -9.04
CA ASP A 13 7.92 20.73 -7.84
C ASP A 13 7.09 20.08 -6.73
N THR A 14 7.75 19.32 -5.88
CA THR A 14 7.21 18.70 -4.65
C THR A 14 8.02 19.16 -3.44
N ASP A 15 7.56 18.85 -2.22
CA ASP A 15 8.33 19.21 -1.02
C ASP A 15 9.67 18.45 -0.94
N PHE A 16 9.83 17.33 -1.68
CA PHE A 16 11.02 16.47 -1.64
C PHE A 16 11.77 16.36 -2.98
N GLY A 17 11.42 17.17 -3.98
CA GLY A 17 12.11 17.17 -5.28
C GLY A 17 11.18 17.55 -6.41
N SER A 18 11.34 16.90 -7.57
CA SER A 18 10.50 17.12 -8.74
C SER A 18 9.64 15.93 -9.07
N ALA A 19 8.50 16.16 -9.65
CA ALA A 19 7.60 15.15 -10.17
C ALA A 19 7.15 15.49 -11.59
N HIS A 20 6.75 14.47 -12.34
CA HIS A 20 6.08 14.69 -13.62
C HIS A 20 4.99 13.65 -13.85
N ILE A 21 3.97 14.04 -14.62
CA ILE A 21 2.89 13.16 -15.06
C ILE A 21 3.06 12.96 -16.55
N ARG A 22 3.15 11.72 -16.99
CA ARG A 22 3.14 11.33 -18.39
C ARG A 22 1.78 10.77 -18.75
N TRP A 23 1.19 11.31 -19.82
CA TRP A 23 -0.08 10.84 -20.35
C TRP A 23 0.11 10.01 -21.61
N ASP A 24 -0.53 8.84 -21.66
CA ASP A 24 -0.69 8.01 -22.84
C ASP A 24 -2.18 7.68 -23.01
N GLY A 25 -2.85 8.46 -23.84
CA GLY A 25 -4.30 8.38 -23.98
C GLY A 25 -5.02 8.67 -22.65
N PRO A 26 -5.85 7.74 -22.14
CA PRO A 26 -6.53 7.90 -20.86
C PRO A 26 -5.65 7.57 -19.64
N ARG A 27 -4.46 7.00 -19.84
CA ARG A 27 -3.54 6.60 -18.79
C ARG A 27 -2.59 7.70 -18.42
N ALA A 28 -2.44 7.91 -17.12
CA ALA A 28 -1.51 8.86 -16.53
C ALA A 28 -0.58 8.14 -15.56
N THR A 29 0.72 8.26 -15.75
CA THR A 29 1.75 7.76 -14.85
C THR A 29 2.41 8.93 -14.15
N LEU A 30 2.39 8.90 -12.82
CA LEU A 30 3.12 9.85 -11.97
C LEU A 30 4.52 9.31 -11.69
N PHE A 31 5.51 10.14 -11.93
CA PHE A 31 6.90 9.89 -11.58
C PHE A 31 7.33 10.84 -10.47
N LEU A 32 8.01 10.31 -9.45
CA LEU A 32 8.73 11.08 -8.44
C LEU A 32 10.23 10.99 -8.78
N GLY A 33 10.81 12.07 -9.29
CA GLY A 33 12.06 11.99 -10.02
C GLY A 33 11.91 11.06 -11.23
N ASP A 34 12.77 10.03 -11.29
CA ASP A 34 12.75 9.02 -12.36
C ASP A 34 12.00 7.72 -11.97
N VAL A 35 11.34 7.69 -10.80
CA VAL A 35 10.67 6.49 -10.28
C VAL A 35 9.17 6.56 -10.55
N GLU A 36 8.65 5.55 -11.26
CA GLU A 36 7.20 5.36 -11.39
C GLU A 36 6.58 5.12 -10.01
N SER A 37 5.70 6.02 -9.59
CA SER A 37 5.15 6.02 -8.24
C SER A 37 3.64 5.74 -8.20
N SER A 38 2.93 6.05 -9.28
CA SER A 38 1.50 5.74 -9.37
C SER A 38 1.06 5.76 -10.84
N ALA A 39 0.05 4.96 -11.17
CA ALA A 39 -0.58 5.00 -12.50
C ALA A 39 -2.10 4.91 -12.34
N VAL A 40 -2.81 5.69 -13.16
CA VAL A 40 -4.27 5.78 -13.15
C VAL A 40 -4.78 5.75 -14.58
N ASP A 41 -5.86 5.01 -14.85
CA ASP A 41 -6.58 5.07 -16.11
C ASP A 41 -7.90 5.84 -15.90
N THR A 42 -8.06 6.96 -16.60
CA THR A 42 -9.25 7.83 -16.46
C THR A 42 -10.49 7.27 -17.13
N SER A 43 -10.34 6.27 -18.01
CA SER A 43 -11.45 5.55 -18.65
C SER A 43 -11.88 4.31 -17.86
N ASP A 44 -10.99 3.77 -17.03
CA ASP A 44 -11.25 2.66 -16.14
C ASP A 44 -10.61 2.91 -14.76
N PRO A 45 -11.32 3.53 -13.82
CA PRO A 45 -10.78 3.82 -12.50
C PRO A 45 -10.47 2.57 -11.66
N THR A 46 -10.89 1.37 -12.07
CA THR A 46 -10.56 0.10 -11.42
C THR A 46 -9.23 -0.49 -11.89
N TYR A 47 -8.65 0.07 -12.97
CA TYR A 47 -7.38 -0.38 -13.51
C TYR A 47 -6.22 -0.13 -12.54
N LEU A 48 -5.46 -1.16 -12.26
CA LEU A 48 -4.26 -1.12 -11.42
C LEU A 48 -3.05 -1.61 -12.23
N GLU A 49 -2.13 -0.70 -12.53
CA GLU A 49 -0.92 -1.00 -13.31
C GLU A 49 0.05 -1.91 -12.56
N PHE A 50 0.27 -1.62 -11.26
CA PHE A 50 1.28 -2.33 -10.48
C PHE A 50 0.77 -3.66 -9.95
N GLU A 51 1.54 -4.74 -10.16
CA GLU A 51 1.19 -6.09 -9.73
C GLU A 51 0.86 -6.17 -8.22
N TYR A 52 1.62 -5.48 -7.38
CA TYR A 52 1.38 -5.50 -5.93
C TYR A 52 0.04 -4.88 -5.54
N MET A 53 -0.42 -3.86 -6.27
CA MET A 53 -1.76 -3.28 -6.07
C MET A 53 -2.85 -4.26 -6.51
N GLN A 54 -2.65 -5.01 -7.60
CA GLN A 54 -3.57 -6.07 -8.03
C GLN A 54 -3.63 -7.21 -6.99
N HIS A 55 -2.50 -7.53 -6.35
CA HIS A 55 -2.48 -8.48 -5.23
C HIS A 55 -3.29 -7.98 -4.04
N MET A 56 -3.14 -6.71 -3.65
CA MET A 56 -3.91 -6.10 -2.56
C MET A 56 -5.40 -6.05 -2.88
N ASP A 57 -5.74 -5.72 -4.11
CA ASP A 57 -7.12 -5.69 -4.60
C ASP A 57 -7.76 -7.09 -4.55
N ALA A 58 -7.06 -8.13 -5.01
CA ALA A 58 -7.53 -9.50 -4.95
C ALA A 58 -7.81 -9.95 -3.50
N VAL A 59 -6.96 -9.55 -2.54
CA VAL A 59 -7.20 -9.82 -1.11
C VAL A 59 -8.44 -9.11 -0.60
N VAL A 60 -8.57 -7.80 -0.85
CA VAL A 60 -9.72 -7.02 -0.36
C VAL A 60 -11.01 -7.51 -1.01
N SER A 61 -11.03 -7.74 -2.31
CA SER A 61 -12.21 -8.22 -3.05
C SER A 61 -12.64 -9.65 -2.65
N SER A 62 -11.73 -10.46 -2.07
CA SER A 62 -12.08 -11.76 -1.48
C SER A 62 -12.75 -11.64 -0.11
N LEU A 63 -12.60 -10.51 0.59
CA LEU A 63 -13.08 -10.32 1.96
C LEU A 63 -14.28 -9.38 2.04
N TRP A 64 -14.41 -8.46 1.09
CA TRP A 64 -15.51 -7.49 1.01
C TRP A 64 -16.15 -7.54 -0.39
N GLY A 65 -17.45 -7.77 -0.42
CA GLY A 65 -18.23 -7.67 -1.66
C GLY A 65 -18.39 -6.21 -2.12
N ALA A 66 -18.76 -6.02 -3.38
CA ALA A 66 -18.90 -4.70 -4.01
C ALA A 66 -19.86 -3.73 -3.29
N GLN A 67 -20.80 -4.25 -2.50
CA GLN A 67 -21.78 -3.46 -1.73
C GLN A 67 -21.47 -3.39 -0.24
N ASP A 68 -20.37 -4.02 0.20
CA ASP A 68 -19.97 -3.98 1.59
C ASP A 68 -19.38 -2.63 1.97
N ARG A 69 -19.57 -2.26 3.23
CA ARG A 69 -19.01 -1.03 3.78
C ARG A 69 -17.69 -1.34 4.46
N PHE A 70 -16.66 -0.61 4.07
CA PHE A 70 -15.41 -0.59 4.82
C PHE A 70 -14.73 0.78 4.75
N ARG A 71 -13.89 1.04 5.72
CA ARG A 71 -13.04 2.24 5.78
C ARG A 71 -11.60 1.84 5.63
N ALA A 72 -10.90 2.46 4.70
CA ALA A 72 -9.49 2.19 4.45
C ALA A 72 -8.62 3.43 4.75
N LEU A 73 -7.48 3.20 5.40
CA LEU A 73 -6.41 4.16 5.59
C LEU A 73 -5.24 3.73 4.70
N HIS A 74 -4.81 4.61 3.80
CA HIS A 74 -3.64 4.40 2.96
C HIS A 74 -2.49 5.26 3.49
N VAL A 75 -1.47 4.64 4.05
CA VAL A 75 -0.22 5.27 4.48
C VAL A 75 0.74 5.28 3.28
N GLY A 76 0.89 6.45 2.68
CA GLY A 76 1.42 6.65 1.34
C GLY A 76 0.27 6.85 0.35
N GLY A 77 0.17 8.05 -0.21
CA GLY A 77 -0.97 8.45 -1.04
C GLY A 77 -0.64 8.49 -2.53
N ALA A 78 0.48 9.11 -2.89
CA ALA A 78 0.82 9.44 -4.27
C ALA A 78 -0.41 9.90 -5.07
N ALA A 79 -0.73 9.32 -6.25
CA ALA A 79 -1.94 9.65 -7.01
C ALA A 79 -3.20 8.90 -6.55
N CYS A 80 -3.20 8.27 -5.38
CA CYS A 80 -4.34 7.56 -4.78
C CYS A 80 -4.93 6.43 -5.65
N ALA A 81 -4.12 5.79 -6.51
CA ALA A 81 -4.60 4.79 -7.47
C ALA A 81 -5.45 3.69 -6.81
N LEU A 82 -4.94 3.05 -5.76
CA LEU A 82 -5.65 1.98 -5.06
C LEU A 82 -6.93 2.48 -4.35
N ALA A 83 -6.90 3.68 -3.75
CA ALA A 83 -8.07 4.27 -3.13
C ALA A 83 -9.16 4.62 -4.16
N CYS A 84 -8.77 5.10 -5.34
CA CYS A 84 -9.68 5.38 -6.45
C CYS A 84 -10.30 4.09 -7.00
N ALA A 85 -9.48 3.05 -7.23
CA ALA A 85 -9.96 1.76 -7.70
C ALA A 85 -10.99 1.14 -6.73
N TRP A 86 -10.67 1.10 -5.43
CA TRP A 86 -11.60 0.56 -4.44
C TRP A 86 -12.84 1.42 -4.25
N SER A 87 -12.76 2.76 -4.35
CA SER A 87 -13.96 3.60 -4.28
C SER A 87 -14.89 3.37 -5.46
N SER A 88 -14.38 2.90 -6.59
CA SER A 88 -15.15 2.55 -7.79
C SER A 88 -15.73 1.14 -7.71
N SER A 89 -14.91 0.14 -7.34
CA SER A 89 -15.33 -1.27 -7.24
C SER A 89 -16.20 -1.56 -6.00
N HIS A 90 -16.03 -0.78 -4.91
CA HIS A 90 -16.76 -0.91 -3.64
C HIS A 90 -17.43 0.42 -3.27
N SER A 91 -18.60 0.67 -3.85
CA SER A 91 -19.28 1.98 -3.81
C SER A 91 -19.60 2.51 -2.41
N GLN A 92 -19.65 1.64 -1.39
CA GLN A 92 -19.92 1.98 0.00
C GLN A 92 -18.63 2.19 0.83
N SER A 93 -17.45 1.98 0.23
CA SER A 93 -16.17 2.18 0.92
C SER A 93 -15.82 3.67 1.11
N ARG A 94 -14.95 3.95 2.08
CA ARG A 94 -14.45 5.30 2.36
C ARG A 94 -12.94 5.22 2.61
N HIS A 95 -12.20 6.12 2.00
CA HIS A 95 -10.75 6.09 1.97
C HIS A 95 -10.15 7.38 2.52
N VAL A 96 -9.10 7.23 3.34
CA VAL A 96 -8.22 8.33 3.75
C VAL A 96 -6.83 7.98 3.22
N ALA A 97 -6.32 8.78 2.30
CA ALA A 97 -4.95 8.67 1.79
C ALA A 97 -4.07 9.69 2.52
N VAL A 98 -3.02 9.22 3.16
CA VAL A 98 -2.06 10.05 3.88
C VAL A 98 -0.85 10.27 3.00
N GLU A 99 -0.53 11.53 2.73
CA GLU A 99 0.62 11.93 1.94
C GLU A 99 1.46 12.93 2.73
N VAL A 100 2.75 12.65 2.85
CA VAL A 100 3.66 13.53 3.60
C VAL A 100 4.02 14.78 2.80
N ASP A 101 4.06 14.66 1.48
CA ASP A 101 4.37 15.73 0.56
C ASP A 101 3.11 16.57 0.28
N ARG A 102 3.10 17.79 0.81
CA ARG A 102 1.95 18.70 0.68
C ARG A 102 1.77 19.17 -0.77
N LEU A 103 2.86 19.56 -1.43
CA LEU A 103 2.81 20.02 -2.81
C LEU A 103 2.35 18.90 -3.74
N LEU A 104 2.85 17.67 -3.56
CA LEU A 104 2.38 16.51 -4.28
C LEU A 104 0.88 16.28 -4.08
N ALA A 105 0.39 16.34 -2.84
CA ALA A 105 -1.03 16.16 -2.53
C ALA A 105 -1.93 17.19 -3.21
N GLU A 106 -1.47 18.43 -3.34
CA GLU A 106 -2.16 19.50 -4.08
C GLU A 106 -2.18 19.21 -5.58
N GLN A 107 -1.03 18.88 -6.18
CA GLN A 107 -0.88 18.65 -7.62
C GLN A 107 -1.66 17.39 -8.08
N VAL A 108 -1.62 16.31 -7.33
CA VAL A 108 -2.38 15.10 -7.70
C VAL A 108 -3.89 15.35 -7.64
N ARG A 109 -4.36 16.17 -6.69
CA ARG A 109 -5.76 16.56 -6.62
C ARG A 109 -6.20 17.41 -7.81
N GLU A 110 -5.30 18.21 -8.38
CA GLU A 110 -5.56 19.05 -9.55
C GLU A 110 -5.58 18.24 -10.86
N HIS A 111 -4.65 17.30 -10.99
CA HIS A 111 -4.39 16.64 -12.27
C HIS A 111 -5.06 15.27 -12.42
N PHE A 112 -5.41 14.60 -11.33
CA PHE A 112 -6.05 13.29 -11.36
C PHE A 112 -7.53 13.35 -10.96
N PRO A 113 -8.41 12.52 -11.54
CA PRO A 113 -9.84 12.50 -11.23
C PRO A 113 -10.13 11.81 -9.91
N ILE A 114 -9.46 12.23 -8.84
CA ILE A 114 -9.63 11.64 -7.51
C ILE A 114 -11.02 11.99 -6.96
N PRO A 115 -11.85 11.01 -6.55
CA PRO A 115 -13.14 11.27 -5.96
C PRO A 115 -13.04 12.20 -4.75
N LYS A 116 -14.04 13.07 -4.58
CA LYS A 116 -14.08 13.99 -3.43
C LYS A 116 -14.48 13.25 -2.15
N ALA A 117 -14.14 13.84 -1.00
CA ALA A 117 -14.66 13.38 0.28
C ALA A 117 -16.20 13.34 0.25
N PRO A 118 -16.82 12.32 0.87
CA PRO A 118 -16.25 11.33 1.78
C PRO A 118 -15.66 10.08 1.11
N GLN A 119 -15.70 9.93 -0.22
CA GLN A 119 -15.17 8.76 -0.92
C GLN A 119 -13.66 8.63 -0.74
N VAL A 120 -12.90 9.63 -1.19
CA VAL A 120 -11.44 9.68 -1.03
C VAL A 120 -11.05 11.04 -0.43
N LYS A 121 -10.50 11.00 0.79
CA LYS A 121 -9.94 12.17 1.48
C LYS A 121 -8.43 12.07 1.47
N ILE A 122 -7.74 13.06 0.92
CA ILE A 122 -6.28 13.21 1.10
C ILE A 122 -6.03 13.97 2.40
N ARG A 123 -5.15 13.45 3.23
CA ARG A 123 -4.67 14.06 4.46
C ARG A 123 -3.16 14.25 4.36
N VAL A 124 -2.70 15.49 4.40
CA VAL A 124 -1.27 15.79 4.45
C VAL A 124 -0.74 15.52 5.85
N GLY A 125 0.38 14.79 5.92
CA GLY A 125 1.06 14.48 7.16
C GLY A 125 1.91 13.22 7.10
N ASP A 126 2.75 13.04 8.09
CA ASP A 126 3.53 11.81 8.27
C ASP A 126 2.62 10.63 8.63
N GLY A 127 2.87 9.49 8.00
CA GLY A 127 2.03 8.29 8.15
C GLY A 127 2.01 7.73 9.57
N ARG A 128 3.16 7.76 10.27
CA ARG A 128 3.25 7.29 11.67
C ARG A 128 2.52 8.24 12.60
N ALA A 129 2.73 9.54 12.48
CA ALA A 129 2.04 10.54 13.27
C ALA A 129 0.51 10.47 13.08
N VAL A 130 0.05 10.18 11.85
CA VAL A 130 -1.38 9.96 11.60
C VAL A 130 -1.89 8.71 12.30
N LEU A 131 -1.16 7.58 12.25
CA LEU A 131 -1.53 6.37 12.97
C LEU A 131 -1.59 6.62 14.48
N ASP A 132 -0.58 7.28 15.05
CA ASP A 132 -0.48 7.57 16.48
C ASP A 132 -1.65 8.45 16.98
N GLY A 133 -2.08 9.42 16.16
CA GLY A 133 -3.23 10.29 16.45
C GLY A 133 -4.60 9.71 16.05
N THR A 134 -4.67 8.50 15.51
CA THR A 134 -5.94 7.91 15.06
C THR A 134 -6.57 7.09 16.19
N ARG A 135 -7.90 7.26 16.37
CA ARG A 135 -8.67 6.49 17.35
C ARG A 135 -8.65 5.00 17.01
N GLU A 136 -8.56 4.17 18.03
CA GLU A 136 -8.64 2.71 17.91
C GLU A 136 -9.94 2.24 17.24
N GLY A 137 -9.86 1.14 16.50
CA GLY A 137 -10.99 0.54 15.82
C GLY A 137 -11.61 1.42 14.72
N SER A 138 -10.85 2.35 14.15
CA SER A 138 -11.37 3.33 13.17
C SER A 138 -11.43 2.83 11.73
N PHE A 139 -10.60 1.85 11.37
CA PHE A 139 -10.46 1.38 10.00
C PHE A 139 -10.59 -0.13 9.88
N ASP A 140 -11.17 -0.57 8.78
CA ASP A 140 -11.31 -1.99 8.45
C ASP A 140 -10.13 -2.50 7.64
N VAL A 141 -9.50 -1.62 6.86
CA VAL A 141 -8.30 -1.91 6.07
C VAL A 141 -7.27 -0.80 6.32
N ILE A 142 -6.03 -1.17 6.54
CA ILE A 142 -4.89 -0.26 6.47
C ILE A 142 -3.96 -0.76 5.37
N VAL A 143 -3.51 0.14 4.52
CA VAL A 143 -2.47 -0.10 3.51
C VAL A 143 -1.24 0.72 3.88
N ARG A 144 -0.07 0.11 3.95
CA ARG A 144 1.21 0.83 3.98
C ARG A 144 1.90 0.65 2.64
N ASP A 145 1.97 1.73 1.89
CA ASP A 145 2.62 1.82 0.59
C ASP A 145 3.37 3.16 0.48
N ALA A 146 4.27 3.39 1.46
CA ALA A 146 5.02 4.64 1.61
C ALA A 146 6.49 4.41 1.28
N PHE A 147 6.99 5.15 0.31
CA PHE A 147 8.38 5.11 -0.13
C PHE A 147 8.96 6.52 -0.22
N ALA A 148 10.19 6.66 0.25
CA ALA A 148 11.02 7.84 0.05
C ALA A 148 12.30 7.39 -0.67
N SER A 149 12.53 7.89 -1.89
CA SER A 149 13.66 7.48 -2.73
C SER A 149 13.76 5.95 -2.91
N GLY A 150 12.63 5.27 -3.08
CA GLY A 150 12.56 3.82 -3.31
C GLY A 150 12.73 2.95 -2.07
N VAL A 151 12.77 3.54 -0.87
CA VAL A 151 12.90 2.83 0.41
C VAL A 151 11.75 3.24 1.33
N THR A 152 11.14 2.28 2.02
CA THR A 152 10.16 2.60 3.07
C THR A 152 10.89 3.24 4.26
N PRO A 153 10.44 4.40 4.76
CA PRO A 153 11.00 5.01 5.97
C PRO A 153 10.96 4.06 7.17
N ASP A 154 12.08 3.94 7.88
CA ASP A 154 12.23 2.92 8.92
C ASP A 154 11.22 3.06 10.08
N HIS A 155 10.81 4.28 10.44
CA HIS A 155 9.79 4.52 11.47
C HIS A 155 8.39 3.98 11.13
N LEU A 156 8.14 3.66 9.86
CA LEU A 156 6.90 3.00 9.40
C LEU A 156 7.03 1.46 9.39
N ARG A 157 8.18 0.91 9.76
CA ARG A 157 8.51 -0.52 9.68
C ARG A 157 8.70 -1.18 11.04
N THR A 158 8.67 -0.39 12.11
CA THR A 158 8.92 -0.85 13.49
C THR A 158 7.75 -1.66 14.05
N VAL A 159 8.03 -2.47 15.05
CA VAL A 159 7.00 -3.22 15.77
C VAL A 159 5.98 -2.27 16.40
N GLU A 160 6.44 -1.15 16.94
CA GLU A 160 5.58 -0.14 17.57
C GLU A 160 4.64 0.51 16.54
N CYS A 161 5.11 0.77 15.31
CA CYS A 161 4.25 1.22 14.21
C CYS A 161 3.19 0.17 13.87
N VAL A 162 3.58 -1.10 13.81
CA VAL A 162 2.65 -2.21 13.55
C VAL A 162 1.64 -2.36 14.69
N GLN A 163 2.03 -2.16 15.94
CA GLN A 163 1.11 -2.15 17.09
C GLN A 163 0.08 -1.01 16.98
N ARG A 164 0.51 0.19 16.56
CA ARG A 164 -0.41 1.31 16.32
C ARG A 164 -1.37 1.01 15.17
N ALA A 165 -0.88 0.44 14.06
CA ALA A 165 -1.74 -0.01 12.97
C ALA A 165 -2.76 -1.06 13.47
N ARG A 166 -2.33 -2.04 14.28
CA ARG A 166 -3.22 -3.06 14.86
C ARG A 166 -4.30 -2.44 15.76
N ALA A 167 -3.95 -1.49 16.60
CA ALA A 167 -4.91 -0.79 17.47
C ALA A 167 -5.90 0.05 16.66
N THR A 168 -5.46 0.66 15.56
CA THR A 168 -6.29 1.47 14.66
C THR A 168 -7.29 0.63 13.87
N LEU A 169 -7.01 -0.65 13.64
CA LEU A 169 -7.90 -1.57 12.94
C LEU A 169 -9.08 -2.02 13.82
N THR A 170 -10.22 -2.23 13.16
CA THR A 170 -11.35 -2.94 13.77
C THR A 170 -10.95 -4.38 14.16
N ALA A 171 -11.80 -5.06 14.92
CA ALA A 171 -11.53 -6.43 15.39
C ALA A 171 -11.24 -7.42 14.25
N ARG A 172 -11.88 -7.23 13.08
CA ARG A 172 -11.69 -8.04 11.86
C ARG A 172 -10.84 -7.33 10.80
N GLY A 173 -10.10 -6.32 11.21
CA GLY A 173 -9.36 -5.46 10.30
C GLY A 173 -8.16 -6.15 9.63
N LEU A 174 -7.81 -5.64 8.46
CA LEU A 174 -6.73 -6.14 7.61
C LEU A 174 -5.63 -5.09 7.46
N TYR A 175 -4.39 -5.49 7.66
CA TYR A 175 -3.21 -4.67 7.36
C TYR A 175 -2.48 -5.23 6.14
N LEU A 176 -2.41 -4.47 5.06
CA LEU A 176 -1.69 -4.76 3.83
C LEU A 176 -0.45 -3.90 3.75
N VAL A 177 0.68 -4.51 3.49
CA VAL A 177 1.98 -3.83 3.52
C VAL A 177 2.74 -4.13 2.24
N ASN A 178 3.06 -3.09 1.47
CA ASN A 178 3.99 -3.19 0.36
C ASN A 178 5.42 -3.10 0.92
N CYS A 179 6.19 -4.16 0.75
CA CYS A 179 7.57 -4.27 1.22
C CYS A 179 8.50 -4.44 0.03
N ALA A 180 9.47 -3.53 -0.13
CA ALA A 180 10.56 -3.75 -1.06
C ALA A 180 11.45 -4.91 -0.59
N HIS A 181 11.90 -5.76 -1.51
CA HIS A 181 12.79 -6.88 -1.23
C HIS A 181 13.88 -7.02 -2.29
N GLY A 182 15.10 -7.33 -1.83
CA GLY A 182 16.29 -7.46 -2.69
C GLY A 182 17.15 -6.20 -2.74
N GLY A 183 18.44 -6.36 -3.02
CA GLY A 183 19.44 -5.30 -2.85
C GLY A 183 19.61 -4.95 -1.38
N ALA A 184 19.48 -3.65 -1.04
CA ALA A 184 19.54 -3.17 0.34
C ALA A 184 18.22 -3.35 1.10
N ALA A 185 17.09 -3.56 0.40
CA ALA A 185 15.79 -3.71 1.03
C ALA A 185 15.55 -5.14 1.52
N ASN A 186 14.96 -5.28 2.70
CA ASN A 186 14.70 -6.57 3.32
C ASN A 186 13.28 -6.65 3.90
N ALA A 187 12.33 -7.12 3.09
CA ALA A 187 10.95 -7.34 3.49
C ALA A 187 10.78 -8.32 4.68
N ARG A 188 11.79 -9.15 4.97
CA ARG A 188 11.73 -10.08 6.10
C ARG A 188 11.64 -9.36 7.43
N GLN A 189 12.24 -8.15 7.54
CA GLN A 189 12.14 -7.33 8.75
C GLN A 189 10.71 -6.83 8.97
N ASP A 190 10.04 -6.40 7.90
CA ASP A 190 8.64 -5.97 7.95
C ASP A 190 7.73 -7.13 8.37
N VAL A 191 7.93 -8.31 7.76
CA VAL A 191 7.15 -9.51 8.09
C VAL A 191 7.45 -9.99 9.51
N ALA A 192 8.69 -9.85 9.99
CA ALA A 192 9.03 -10.16 11.39
C ALA A 192 8.25 -9.26 12.36
N ALA A 193 8.17 -7.95 12.10
CA ALA A 193 7.39 -7.01 12.90
C ALA A 193 5.88 -7.36 12.89
N LEU A 194 5.32 -7.69 11.73
CA LEU A 194 3.92 -8.11 11.62
C LEU A 194 3.63 -9.37 12.45
N ARG A 195 4.52 -10.36 12.43
CA ARG A 195 4.35 -11.63 13.15
C ARG A 195 4.43 -11.49 14.66
N GLU A 196 5.09 -10.47 15.18
CA GLU A 196 5.10 -10.17 16.62
C GLU A 196 3.75 -9.62 17.11
N VAL A 197 2.93 -9.03 16.23
CA VAL A 197 1.74 -8.26 16.62
C VAL A 197 0.44 -8.94 16.19
N PHE A 198 0.43 -9.58 15.02
CA PHE A 198 -0.77 -10.16 14.45
C PHE A 198 -0.82 -11.68 14.57
N PRO A 199 -1.99 -12.26 14.89
CA PRO A 199 -2.15 -13.71 15.02
C PRO A 199 -2.07 -14.44 13.67
N PHE A 200 -2.34 -13.74 12.56
CA PHE A 200 -2.24 -14.27 11.22
C PHE A 200 -1.42 -13.33 10.33
N VAL A 201 -0.38 -13.88 9.69
CA VAL A 201 0.42 -13.18 8.69
C VAL A 201 0.73 -14.11 7.53
N ALA A 202 0.53 -13.64 6.30
CA ALA A 202 0.89 -14.31 5.07
C ALA A 202 1.54 -13.30 4.10
N SER A 203 2.07 -13.75 2.98
CA SER A 203 2.62 -12.86 1.95
C SER A 203 2.27 -13.32 0.55
N ILE A 204 2.31 -12.38 -0.39
CA ILE A 204 2.12 -12.60 -1.82
C ILE A 204 3.32 -11.98 -2.52
N GLN A 205 3.96 -12.74 -3.40
CA GLN A 205 5.10 -12.26 -4.18
C GLN A 205 5.30 -13.08 -5.43
N ASP A 206 5.93 -12.51 -6.44
CA ASP A 206 6.50 -13.30 -7.55
C ASP A 206 7.50 -14.30 -6.97
N PRO A 207 7.41 -15.59 -7.30
CA PRO A 207 8.34 -16.63 -6.81
C PRO A 207 9.82 -16.36 -7.11
N LYS A 208 10.11 -15.44 -8.04
CA LYS A 208 11.48 -15.04 -8.41
C LYS A 208 12.05 -13.94 -7.50
N VAL A 209 11.20 -13.20 -6.78
CA VAL A 209 11.63 -12.13 -5.87
C VAL A 209 12.47 -12.73 -4.74
N GLY A 210 13.65 -12.14 -4.48
CA GLY A 210 14.61 -12.64 -3.50
C GLY A 210 15.46 -13.83 -3.96
N ARG A 211 15.17 -14.42 -5.12
CA ARG A 211 16.03 -15.46 -5.72
C ARG A 211 17.09 -14.82 -6.62
N GLY A 212 18.35 -15.22 -6.44
CA GLY A 212 19.47 -14.67 -7.24
C GLY A 212 19.62 -13.14 -7.14
N GLY A 213 19.17 -12.50 -6.05
CA GLY A 213 19.28 -11.05 -5.85
C GLY A 213 18.22 -10.23 -6.62
N ARG A 214 17.21 -10.86 -7.23
CA ARG A 214 16.14 -10.15 -7.94
C ARG A 214 15.37 -9.25 -6.96
N ARG A 215 15.25 -7.98 -7.32
CA ARG A 215 14.44 -6.99 -6.60
C ARG A 215 12.97 -7.13 -6.98
N GLY A 216 12.08 -6.77 -6.05
CA GLY A 216 10.65 -6.72 -6.28
C GLY A 216 9.89 -6.37 -5.02
N ASN A 217 8.57 -6.44 -5.13
CA ASN A 217 7.67 -6.17 -4.01
C ASN A 217 7.19 -7.49 -3.39
N VAL A 218 7.04 -7.48 -2.09
CA VAL A 218 6.38 -8.49 -1.28
C VAL A 218 5.18 -7.80 -0.64
N VAL A 219 3.98 -8.24 -0.96
CA VAL A 219 2.77 -7.82 -0.25
C VAL A 219 2.62 -8.71 0.96
N ALA A 220 2.81 -8.16 2.16
CA ALA A 220 2.46 -8.84 3.38
C ALA A 220 1.02 -8.49 3.78
N LEU A 221 0.26 -9.48 4.22
CA LEU A 221 -1.07 -9.31 4.78
C LEU A 221 -1.12 -9.83 6.20
N ALA A 222 -1.74 -9.07 7.11
CA ALA A 222 -1.91 -9.42 8.50
C ALA A 222 -3.35 -9.17 8.93
N CYS A 223 -3.99 -10.15 9.57
CA CYS A 223 -5.38 -10.08 9.98
C CYS A 223 -5.50 -9.98 11.50
N ALA A 224 -6.36 -9.08 11.95
CA ALA A 224 -6.49 -8.70 13.34
C ALA A 224 -7.10 -9.79 14.25
N ASP A 225 -8.06 -10.58 13.74
CA ASP A 225 -8.69 -11.68 14.45
C ASP A 225 -8.11 -13.07 14.08
N GLY A 226 -7.19 -13.11 13.12
CA GLY A 226 -6.59 -14.35 12.64
C GLY A 226 -7.47 -15.19 11.72
N VAL A 227 -8.65 -14.72 11.35
CA VAL A 227 -9.63 -15.45 10.52
C VAL A 227 -9.61 -14.97 9.08
N VAL A 228 -8.97 -15.74 8.20
CA VAL A 228 -8.86 -15.44 6.76
C VAL A 228 -9.05 -16.71 5.95
N ASP A 229 -9.90 -16.68 4.93
CA ASP A 229 -9.99 -17.77 3.95
C ASP A 229 -8.83 -17.67 2.95
N VAL A 230 -7.72 -18.33 3.31
CA VAL A 230 -6.50 -18.36 2.51
C VAL A 230 -6.72 -19.02 1.15
N ASP A 231 -7.62 -19.99 1.05
CA ASP A 231 -7.89 -20.73 -0.19
C ASP A 231 -8.70 -19.88 -1.18
N GLU A 232 -9.58 -19.02 -0.67
CA GLU A 232 -10.30 -18.05 -1.48
C GLU A 232 -9.35 -16.99 -2.04
N ILE A 233 -8.50 -16.41 -1.21
CA ILE A 233 -7.46 -15.46 -1.65
C ILE A 233 -6.54 -16.11 -2.68
N ASP A 234 -6.03 -17.33 -2.43
CA ASP A 234 -5.13 -18.02 -3.37
C ASP A 234 -5.82 -18.32 -4.71
N ARG A 235 -7.12 -18.58 -4.70
CA ARG A 235 -7.95 -18.74 -5.89
C ARG A 235 -8.03 -17.42 -6.68
N ALA A 236 -8.33 -16.31 -6.01
CA ALA A 236 -8.41 -14.98 -6.63
C ALA A 236 -7.06 -14.58 -7.25
N LEU A 237 -5.95 -14.76 -6.53
CA LEU A 237 -4.60 -14.47 -7.03
C LEU A 237 -4.23 -15.26 -8.30
N ARG A 238 -4.71 -16.50 -8.45
CA ARG A 238 -4.45 -17.32 -9.64
C ARG A 238 -5.21 -16.86 -10.87
N THR A 239 -6.26 -16.06 -10.72
CA THR A 239 -7.04 -15.53 -11.86
C THR A 239 -6.51 -14.20 -12.38
N LEU A 240 -5.53 -13.59 -11.72
CA LEU A 240 -4.90 -12.36 -12.19
C LEU A 240 -4.19 -12.58 -13.55
N ALA A 241 -4.03 -11.51 -14.31
CA ALA A 241 -3.30 -11.53 -15.59
C ALA A 241 -1.87 -12.06 -15.43
N LEU A 242 -1.23 -11.71 -14.30
CA LEU A 242 0.01 -12.29 -13.81
C LEU A 242 -0.31 -13.12 -12.57
N PRO A 243 -0.52 -14.44 -12.69
CA PRO A 243 -0.94 -15.27 -11.58
C PRO A 243 0.07 -15.26 -10.43
N ALA A 244 -0.42 -15.04 -9.22
CA ALA A 244 0.36 -15.07 -8.00
C ALA A 244 -0.14 -16.16 -7.05
N ARG A 245 0.59 -16.39 -5.98
CA ARG A 245 0.23 -17.33 -4.91
C ARG A 245 0.52 -16.74 -3.54
N ILE A 246 -0.29 -17.14 -2.59
CA ILE A 246 -0.08 -16.79 -1.20
C ILE A 246 0.96 -17.73 -0.56
N THR A 247 1.95 -17.14 0.12
CA THR A 247 2.87 -17.85 1.01
C THR A 247 2.21 -17.98 2.38
N ARG A 248 1.89 -19.21 2.77
CA ARG A 248 1.16 -19.49 4.02
C ARG A 248 2.03 -19.27 5.26
N PRO A 249 1.43 -19.08 6.45
CA PRO A 249 2.16 -18.73 7.68
C PRO A 249 3.36 -19.65 8.00
N ARG A 250 3.25 -20.99 7.82
CA ARG A 250 4.35 -21.93 8.06
C ARG A 250 5.55 -21.74 7.14
N ASP A 251 5.31 -21.46 5.86
CA ASP A 251 6.37 -21.24 4.88
C ASP A 251 6.99 -19.86 5.07
N LEU A 252 6.15 -18.88 5.41
CA LEU A 252 6.57 -17.53 5.75
C LEU A 252 7.46 -17.51 6.99
N GLU A 253 7.14 -18.31 8.00
CA GLU A 253 7.96 -18.48 9.22
C GLU A 253 9.38 -18.91 8.89
N ARG A 254 9.52 -19.91 8.02
CA ARG A 254 10.84 -20.38 7.57
C ARG A 254 11.58 -19.32 6.75
N TRP A 255 10.84 -18.55 5.95
CA TRP A 255 11.42 -17.49 5.13
C TRP A 255 11.96 -16.32 5.96
N VAL A 256 11.32 -16.00 7.08
CA VAL A 256 11.70 -14.91 8.00
C VAL A 256 12.74 -15.35 9.02
N ALA A 257 12.91 -16.66 9.24
CA ALA A 257 13.71 -17.22 10.33
C ALA A 257 15.07 -16.50 10.54
N GLY A 258 15.34 -16.08 11.78
CA GLY A 258 16.56 -15.38 12.16
C GLY A 258 16.64 -13.90 11.78
N THR A 259 15.60 -13.33 11.18
CA THR A 259 15.56 -11.89 10.87
C THR A 259 14.90 -11.13 12.01
N PRO A 260 15.61 -10.20 12.69
CA PRO A 260 15.00 -9.38 13.73
C PRO A 260 14.06 -8.34 13.15
N ALA A 261 12.97 -8.04 13.86
CA ALA A 261 12.11 -6.89 13.58
C ALA A 261 12.81 -5.59 14.00
N LEU A 262 12.47 -4.49 13.34
CA LEU A 262 12.91 -3.15 13.73
C LEU A 262 12.11 -2.63 14.93
N ARG A 263 12.77 -1.79 15.76
CA ARG A 263 12.16 -1.10 16.91
C ARG A 263 12.35 0.40 16.79
N ASP A 264 11.42 1.18 17.37
CA ASP A 264 11.49 2.65 17.39
C ASP A 264 12.82 3.14 17.96
N ALA A 265 13.32 2.52 19.04
CA ALA A 265 14.60 2.86 19.64
C ALA A 265 15.81 2.67 18.70
N GLN A 266 15.74 1.75 17.74
CA GLN A 266 16.81 1.48 16.78
C GLN A 266 16.84 2.50 15.65
N VAL A 267 15.69 3.10 15.33
CA VAL A 267 15.52 4.05 14.23
C VAL A 267 15.42 5.51 14.72
N GLY A 268 15.56 5.74 16.02
CA GLY A 268 15.52 7.07 16.62
C GLY A 268 14.15 7.74 16.58
N TYR A 269 13.07 6.96 16.46
CA TYR A 269 11.72 7.50 16.55
C TYR A 269 11.36 7.82 18.00
N PRO A 270 10.86 9.04 18.32
CA PRO A 270 10.50 9.41 19.69
C PRO A 270 9.46 8.45 20.26
N GLN A 271 9.71 7.93 21.45
CA GLN A 271 8.66 7.24 22.18
C GLN A 271 7.67 8.28 22.70
N ALA A 272 6.37 7.97 22.60
CA ALA A 272 5.38 8.79 23.27
C ALA A 272 5.68 8.75 24.78
N ASP A 273 5.88 9.91 25.40
CA ASP A 273 5.98 10.02 26.86
C ASP A 273 4.71 9.38 27.45
N GLU A 274 4.90 8.38 28.35
CA GLU A 274 3.83 7.71 29.09
C GLU A 274 3.05 8.66 30.00
#